data_0cc299007491904709b0a11f36ccc3ce
#
_entry.id   0cc299007491904709b0a11f36ccc3ce
#
_cell.length_a   1.000
_cell.length_b   1.000
_cell.length_c   1.000
_cell.angle_alpha   90.00
_cell.angle_beta   90.00
_cell.angle_gamma   90.00
#
_symmetry.space_group_name_H-M   'P 1'
#
loop_
_entity.id
_entity.type
_entity.pdbx_description
1 polymer ?
#
loop_
_entity_poly.entity_id
_entity_poly.type
_entity_poly.pdbx_seq_one_letter_code
_entity_poly.pdbx_strand_id
1 'polypeptide(L)'
;MTNHKIAPEIISAVAVSTSGAPNRTVEINNGKISFNAGLDDWKILLVKSDFRTAVTRAVNNPNGGKDATNSLCDYLNPVAVQQFIDWTHKQYKKYLGKELGTTVLGFRGDEPDYAHLPWTPSIVQTFKDTKGYDPTPYLASFFTASPTIQEQRVKADYWDVWSSLFATHFFKLQADWCAANGVAHITHLNKEHEMPACVKAEGDYFRALSKVQIPGVDAIWNQIWPSTLNDFPKLASSVAHVYGKPRAFSESFAAYHISPTIPQAKFVVDHQIARGINFFEFMFWLAGSKHRNWMSDPGMKGLNEYTNRTTYLMSQGKPGARIAMYYPTSTMWLGNNEVYKDIVTLTQQLLTHQRD
;
A
#
# COMPACT_ATOMS: atom_id res chain seq x y z
N MET A 1 -31.21 19.62 25.35
CA MET A 1 -30.42 18.40 25.06
C MET A 1 -31.32 17.41 24.32
N THR A 2 -30.90 16.96 23.17
CA THR A 2 -31.56 15.88 22.44
C THR A 2 -30.85 14.58 22.73
N ASN A 3 -31.56 13.56 23.20
CA ASN A 3 -31.06 12.22 23.45
C ASN A 3 -31.48 11.29 22.30
N HIS A 4 -30.54 10.66 21.62
CA HIS A 4 -30.82 9.72 20.55
C HIS A 4 -30.22 8.35 20.87
N LYS A 5 -31.01 7.29 20.68
CA LYS A 5 -30.51 5.90 20.71
C LYS A 5 -29.76 5.63 19.42
N ILE A 6 -28.58 5.04 19.50
CA ILE A 6 -27.75 4.68 18.35
C ILE A 6 -27.52 3.16 18.29
N ALA A 7 -27.17 2.68 17.11
CA ALA A 7 -26.88 1.26 16.88
C ALA A 7 -25.58 0.82 17.61
N PRO A 8 -25.49 -0.42 18.10
CA PRO A 8 -24.34 -0.90 18.89
C PRO A 8 -23.00 -0.83 18.18
N GLU A 9 -22.98 -0.92 16.84
CA GLU A 9 -21.79 -0.86 16.00
C GLU A 9 -21.20 0.56 15.87
N ILE A 10 -21.88 1.59 16.40
CA ILE A 10 -21.36 2.96 16.40
C ILE A 10 -20.26 3.08 17.47
N ILE A 11 -19.08 3.45 17.01
CA ILE A 11 -17.86 3.51 17.83
C ILE A 11 -17.40 4.93 18.17
N SER A 12 -17.82 5.92 17.38
CA SER A 12 -17.43 7.31 17.60
C SER A 12 -18.50 8.25 17.05
N ALA A 13 -18.58 9.47 17.64
CA ALA A 13 -19.46 10.54 17.18
C ALA A 13 -18.78 11.89 17.31
N VAL A 14 -19.03 12.80 16.35
CA VAL A 14 -18.57 14.19 16.39
C VAL A 14 -19.68 15.11 15.88
N ALA A 15 -19.84 16.25 16.54
CA ALA A 15 -20.70 17.33 16.07
C ALA A 15 -19.87 18.31 15.22
N VAL A 16 -20.29 18.51 14.00
CA VAL A 16 -19.69 19.43 13.02
C VAL A 16 -20.63 20.61 12.84
N SER A 17 -20.14 21.82 13.11
CA SER A 17 -20.90 23.03 12.92
C SER A 17 -21.13 23.32 11.43
N THR A 18 -22.33 23.77 11.09
CA THR A 18 -22.62 24.28 9.74
C THR A 18 -22.24 25.76 9.58
N SER A 19 -21.93 26.43 10.69
CA SER A 19 -21.51 27.85 10.74
C SER A 19 -19.99 28.06 10.82
N GLY A 20 -19.21 26.96 10.83
CA GLY A 20 -17.74 27.00 10.85
C GLY A 20 -17.11 27.04 12.27
N ALA A 21 -17.89 26.84 13.32
CA ALA A 21 -17.34 26.67 14.66
C ALA A 21 -16.53 25.35 14.76
N PRO A 22 -15.56 25.24 15.70
CA PRO A 22 -14.79 24.03 15.88
C PRO A 22 -15.65 22.81 16.15
N ASN A 23 -15.21 21.64 15.66
CA ASN A 23 -15.82 20.35 15.93
C ASN A 23 -15.91 20.10 17.45
N ARG A 24 -16.98 19.42 17.86
CA ARG A 24 -17.18 19.03 19.27
C ARG A 24 -17.36 17.53 19.37
N THR A 25 -16.56 16.88 20.20
CA THR A 25 -16.71 15.46 20.52
C THR A 25 -18.07 15.20 21.15
N VAL A 26 -18.74 14.13 20.74
CA VAL A 26 -20.01 13.68 21.29
C VAL A 26 -19.80 12.35 21.98
N GLU A 27 -20.06 12.31 23.30
CA GLU A 27 -19.93 11.10 24.07
C GLU A 27 -21.04 10.09 23.74
N ILE A 28 -20.63 8.82 23.68
CA ILE A 28 -21.54 7.69 23.51
C ILE A 28 -21.67 6.98 24.85
N ASN A 29 -22.84 7.08 25.48
CA ASN A 29 -23.11 6.48 26.77
C ASN A 29 -24.29 5.50 26.67
N ASN A 30 -24.03 4.21 26.92
CA ASN A 30 -25.04 3.13 26.89
C ASN A 30 -25.88 3.11 25.61
N GLY A 31 -25.25 3.26 24.42
CA GLY A 31 -25.94 3.27 23.13
C GLY A 31 -26.79 4.51 22.90
N LYS A 32 -26.48 5.60 23.58
CA LYS A 32 -27.13 6.90 23.41
C LYS A 32 -26.10 7.99 23.25
N ILE A 33 -26.42 8.98 22.43
CA ILE A 33 -25.68 10.23 22.35
C ILE A 33 -26.54 11.35 22.95
N SER A 34 -25.88 12.29 23.61
CA SER A 34 -26.49 13.52 24.13
C SER A 34 -25.67 14.72 23.71
N PHE A 35 -26.27 15.69 23.09
CA PHE A 35 -25.60 16.86 22.58
C PHE A 35 -26.39 18.14 22.85
N ASN A 36 -25.69 19.15 23.35
CA ASN A 36 -26.26 20.48 23.50
C ASN A 36 -25.83 21.37 22.34
N ALA A 37 -26.76 21.61 21.40
CA ALA A 37 -26.52 22.39 20.20
C ALA A 37 -26.32 23.89 20.50
N GLY A 38 -26.89 24.42 21.61
CA GLY A 38 -26.95 25.84 21.84
C GLY A 38 -27.86 26.53 20.81
N LEU A 39 -27.36 27.63 20.22
CA LEU A 39 -28.06 28.39 19.16
C LEU A 39 -27.54 28.03 17.75
N ASP A 40 -26.50 27.23 17.63
CA ASP A 40 -25.92 26.85 16.35
C ASP A 40 -26.57 25.60 15.77
N ASP A 41 -26.48 25.48 14.44
CA ASP A 41 -26.88 24.28 13.72
C ASP A 41 -25.69 23.32 13.59
N TRP A 42 -25.91 22.04 13.92
CA TRP A 42 -24.91 21.00 13.96
C TRP A 42 -25.31 19.77 13.16
N LYS A 43 -24.35 19.14 12.51
CA LYS A 43 -24.47 17.79 11.96
C LYS A 43 -23.71 16.82 12.87
N ILE A 44 -24.38 15.73 13.27
CA ILE A 44 -23.71 14.66 14.03
C ILE A 44 -23.23 13.61 13.05
N LEU A 45 -21.91 13.46 12.93
CA LEU A 45 -21.28 12.36 12.20
C LEU A 45 -21.11 11.18 13.12
N LEU A 46 -21.55 10.01 12.67
CA LEU A 46 -21.41 8.74 13.39
C LEU A 46 -20.47 7.83 12.62
N VAL A 47 -19.51 7.22 13.32
CA VAL A 47 -18.60 6.21 12.76
C VAL A 47 -19.00 4.84 13.28
N LYS A 48 -19.20 3.90 12.37
CA LYS A 48 -19.38 2.48 12.70
C LYS A 48 -18.23 1.66 12.17
N SER A 49 -17.94 0.54 12.83
CA SER A 49 -17.12 -0.52 12.26
C SER A 49 -17.99 -1.46 11.43
N ASP A 50 -17.46 -1.92 10.32
CA ASP A 50 -18.14 -2.86 9.44
C ASP A 50 -17.13 -3.77 8.74
N PHE A 51 -17.58 -4.90 8.23
CA PHE A 51 -16.77 -5.78 7.41
C PHE A 51 -16.94 -5.41 5.94
N ARG A 52 -15.82 -5.19 5.26
CA ARG A 52 -15.82 -5.02 3.82
C ARG A 52 -16.11 -6.36 3.15
N THR A 53 -17.15 -6.41 2.33
CA THR A 53 -17.43 -7.58 1.50
C THR A 53 -16.34 -7.76 0.44
N ALA A 54 -16.05 -9.02 0.08
CA ALA A 54 -15.04 -9.36 -0.91
C ALA A 54 -15.49 -8.93 -2.32
N VAL A 55 -15.25 -7.69 -2.67
CA VAL A 55 -15.30 -7.20 -4.05
C VAL A 55 -13.95 -7.48 -4.68
N THR A 56 -13.67 -8.75 -4.96
CA THR A 56 -12.44 -9.11 -5.68
C THR A 56 -12.63 -8.91 -7.18
N ARG A 57 -11.54 -8.70 -7.90
CA ARG A 57 -11.54 -8.60 -9.36
C ARG A 57 -12.22 -9.86 -9.94
N ALA A 58 -13.14 -9.69 -10.90
CA ALA A 58 -13.88 -10.79 -11.53
C ALA A 58 -12.96 -11.83 -12.20
N VAL A 59 -11.75 -11.42 -12.60
CA VAL A 59 -10.72 -12.32 -13.14
C VAL A 59 -10.32 -13.41 -12.14
N ASN A 60 -10.24 -13.08 -10.85
CA ASN A 60 -9.77 -13.98 -9.80
C ASN A 60 -10.91 -14.65 -9.04
N ASN A 61 -12.12 -14.14 -9.17
CA ASN A 61 -13.31 -14.67 -8.52
C ASN A 61 -14.54 -14.49 -9.42
N PRO A 62 -15.03 -15.57 -10.07
CA PRO A 62 -16.23 -15.52 -10.92
C PRO A 62 -17.47 -14.97 -10.20
N ASN A 63 -17.52 -15.12 -8.88
CA ASN A 63 -18.59 -14.60 -8.02
C ASN A 63 -18.25 -13.23 -7.41
N GLY A 64 -17.11 -12.64 -7.79
CA GLY A 64 -16.63 -11.36 -7.27
C GLY A 64 -17.69 -10.27 -7.36
N GLY A 65 -17.87 -9.52 -6.29
CA GLY A 65 -18.85 -8.46 -6.17
C GLY A 65 -20.31 -8.92 -5.99
N LYS A 66 -20.57 -10.22 -6.01
CA LYS A 66 -21.93 -10.80 -5.84
C LYS A 66 -22.12 -11.50 -4.49
N ASP A 67 -21.05 -11.86 -3.83
CA ASP A 67 -21.10 -12.52 -2.52
C ASP A 67 -20.95 -11.49 -1.41
N ALA A 68 -22.10 -11.08 -0.86
CA ALA A 68 -22.16 -10.13 0.26
C ALA A 68 -21.89 -10.80 1.63
N THR A 69 -21.71 -12.12 1.67
CA THR A 69 -21.55 -12.89 2.92
C THR A 69 -20.09 -13.08 3.31
N ASN A 70 -19.14 -12.98 2.36
CA ASN A 70 -17.72 -13.14 2.60
C ASN A 70 -17.03 -11.79 2.77
N SER A 71 -16.26 -11.63 3.84
CA SER A 71 -15.38 -10.50 4.06
C SER A 71 -13.98 -10.75 3.52
N LEU A 72 -13.22 -9.67 3.27
CA LEU A 72 -11.79 -9.75 3.07
C LEU A 72 -11.08 -10.15 4.38
N CYS A 73 -9.86 -10.69 4.25
CA CYS A 73 -9.01 -10.97 5.39
C CYS A 73 -8.76 -9.67 6.18
N ASP A 74 -8.84 -9.74 7.51
CA ASP A 74 -8.39 -8.66 8.38
C ASP A 74 -6.85 -8.66 8.44
N TYR A 75 -6.23 -7.81 7.64
CA TYR A 75 -4.76 -7.71 7.54
C TYR A 75 -4.09 -7.20 8.82
N LEU A 76 -4.83 -6.57 9.73
CA LEU A 76 -4.31 -6.10 11.01
C LEU A 76 -4.39 -7.18 12.10
N ASN A 77 -5.13 -8.27 11.83
CA ASN A 77 -5.30 -9.38 12.76
C ASN A 77 -4.31 -10.52 12.43
N PRO A 78 -3.30 -10.79 13.29
CA PRO A 78 -2.29 -11.81 13.01
C PRO A 78 -2.88 -13.21 12.92
N VAL A 79 -4.01 -13.49 13.59
CA VAL A 79 -4.69 -14.79 13.52
C VAL A 79 -5.31 -14.99 12.14
N ALA A 80 -5.96 -13.96 11.59
CA ALA A 80 -6.53 -14.02 10.24
C ALA A 80 -5.43 -14.19 9.17
N VAL A 81 -4.32 -13.48 9.31
CA VAL A 81 -3.17 -13.60 8.39
C VAL A 81 -2.50 -14.98 8.51
N GLN A 82 -2.37 -15.52 9.72
CA GLN A 82 -1.86 -16.88 9.90
C GLN A 82 -2.78 -17.91 9.23
N GLN A 83 -4.09 -17.74 9.32
CA GLN A 83 -5.04 -18.62 8.63
C GLN A 83 -4.91 -18.51 7.10
N PHE A 84 -4.67 -17.29 6.58
CA PHE A 84 -4.36 -17.09 5.17
C PHE A 84 -3.09 -17.85 4.74
N ILE A 85 -2.02 -17.78 5.53
CA ILE A 85 -0.77 -18.53 5.28
C ILE A 85 -1.05 -20.05 5.29
N ASP A 86 -1.89 -20.52 6.19
CA ASP A 86 -2.24 -21.93 6.31
C ASP A 86 -3.03 -22.44 5.10
N TRP A 87 -3.91 -21.62 4.56
CA TRP A 87 -4.73 -21.95 3.38
C TRP A 87 -4.01 -21.76 2.05
N THR A 88 -2.94 -20.98 2.02
CA THR A 88 -2.18 -20.68 0.79
C THR A 88 -0.76 -21.27 0.86
N HIS A 89 0.14 -20.62 1.52
CA HIS A 89 1.58 -20.94 1.55
C HIS A 89 1.86 -22.38 1.99
N LYS A 90 1.18 -22.86 3.04
CA LYS A 90 1.35 -24.26 3.51
C LYS A 90 0.81 -25.26 2.51
N GLN A 91 -0.23 -24.94 1.72
CA GLN A 91 -0.70 -25.83 0.66
C GLN A 91 0.31 -25.92 -0.48
N TYR A 92 0.88 -24.80 -0.91
CA TYR A 92 1.97 -24.82 -1.89
C TYR A 92 3.15 -25.64 -1.37
N LYS A 93 3.56 -25.46 -0.13
CA LYS A 93 4.62 -26.27 0.49
C LYS A 93 4.31 -27.76 0.48
N LYS A 94 3.06 -28.15 0.74
CA LYS A 94 2.64 -29.56 0.71
C LYS A 94 2.88 -30.22 -0.64
N TYR A 95 2.63 -29.50 -1.74
CA TYR A 95 2.73 -30.04 -3.10
C TYR A 95 4.09 -29.78 -3.76
N LEU A 96 4.74 -28.66 -3.44
CA LEU A 96 5.97 -28.18 -4.08
C LEU A 96 7.17 -28.12 -3.12
N GLY A 97 7.10 -28.80 -1.97
CA GLY A 97 8.11 -28.64 -0.92
C GLY A 97 9.56 -28.87 -1.34
N LYS A 98 9.79 -29.76 -2.30
CA LYS A 98 11.14 -30.04 -2.84
C LYS A 98 11.63 -28.93 -3.78
N GLU A 99 10.72 -28.13 -4.31
CA GLU A 99 11.01 -27.06 -5.27
C GLU A 99 11.21 -25.69 -4.60
N LEU A 100 10.83 -25.58 -3.31
CA LEU A 100 11.01 -24.32 -2.57
C LEU A 100 12.50 -24.00 -2.40
N GLY A 101 12.88 -22.79 -2.79
CA GLY A 101 14.25 -22.31 -2.74
C GLY A 101 15.13 -22.77 -3.92
N THR A 102 14.60 -23.58 -4.83
CA THR A 102 15.28 -24.02 -6.05
C THR A 102 14.55 -23.54 -7.30
N THR A 103 13.43 -24.15 -7.63
CA THR A 103 12.57 -23.76 -8.76
C THR A 103 11.58 -22.66 -8.36
N VAL A 104 10.97 -22.78 -7.17
CA VAL A 104 10.08 -21.78 -6.60
C VAL A 104 10.89 -20.84 -5.72
N LEU A 105 11.15 -19.63 -6.22
CA LEU A 105 12.01 -18.64 -5.56
C LEU A 105 11.28 -17.80 -4.51
N GLY A 106 9.95 -17.69 -4.59
CA GLY A 106 9.19 -16.85 -3.69
C GLY A 106 7.69 -16.93 -3.88
N PHE A 107 7.00 -16.22 -2.99
CA PHE A 107 5.58 -15.91 -3.10
C PHE A 107 5.43 -14.43 -3.41
N ARG A 108 4.72 -14.15 -4.48
CA ARG A 108 4.44 -12.78 -4.90
C ARG A 108 3.10 -12.33 -4.36
N GLY A 109 3.08 -11.17 -3.68
CA GLY A 109 1.88 -10.46 -3.26
C GLY A 109 1.54 -9.34 -4.23
N ASP A 110 0.25 -8.99 -4.30
CA ASP A 110 -0.30 -7.99 -5.22
C ASP A 110 -1.24 -7.05 -4.46
N GLU A 111 -0.96 -5.76 -4.48
CA GLU A 111 -1.79 -4.61 -4.07
C GLU A 111 -2.73 -4.85 -2.87
N PRO A 112 -2.24 -5.22 -1.68
CA PRO A 112 -3.10 -5.37 -0.51
C PRO A 112 -3.50 -3.99 0.00
N ASP A 113 -4.71 -3.52 -0.26
CA ASP A 113 -5.12 -2.18 0.12
C ASP A 113 -6.29 -2.13 1.12
N TYR A 114 -6.41 -0.99 1.80
CA TYR A 114 -7.59 -0.60 2.55
C TYR A 114 -8.34 0.52 1.82
N ALA A 115 -9.56 0.24 1.36
CA ALA A 115 -10.39 1.24 0.68
C ALA A 115 -10.93 2.32 1.61
N HIS A 116 -10.98 2.04 2.91
CA HIS A 116 -11.54 2.89 3.96
C HIS A 116 -10.57 2.97 5.14
N LEU A 117 -10.98 3.67 6.21
CA LEU A 117 -10.19 3.71 7.44
C LEU A 117 -9.98 2.28 7.97
N PRO A 118 -8.73 1.80 8.07
CA PRO A 118 -8.43 0.46 8.56
C PRO A 118 -8.93 0.26 9.98
N TRP A 119 -9.53 -0.89 10.24
CA TRP A 119 -10.06 -1.26 11.54
C TRP A 119 -9.83 -2.73 11.84
N THR A 120 -9.53 -3.00 13.10
CA THR A 120 -9.55 -4.36 13.69
C THR A 120 -10.08 -4.26 15.12
N PRO A 121 -10.73 -5.28 15.69
CA PRO A 121 -11.29 -5.20 17.05
C PRO A 121 -10.29 -4.79 18.13
N SER A 122 -9.02 -5.13 17.99
CA SER A 122 -7.97 -4.80 18.95
C SER A 122 -7.34 -3.42 18.78
N ILE A 123 -7.67 -2.67 17.72
CA ILE A 123 -6.91 -1.46 17.36
C ILE A 123 -6.99 -0.36 18.42
N VAL A 124 -8.14 -0.18 19.06
CA VAL A 124 -8.30 0.82 20.13
C VAL A 124 -7.41 0.49 21.32
N GLN A 125 -7.36 -0.77 21.72
CA GLN A 125 -6.49 -1.19 22.83
C GLN A 125 -5.02 -1.05 22.45
N THR A 126 -4.63 -1.50 21.26
CA THR A 126 -3.26 -1.34 20.75
C THR A 126 -2.85 0.14 20.68
N PHE A 127 -3.76 1.00 20.27
CA PHE A 127 -3.52 2.44 20.24
C PHE A 127 -3.28 2.99 21.65
N LYS A 128 -4.14 2.64 22.61
CA LYS A 128 -3.98 3.04 24.02
C LYS A 128 -2.64 2.60 24.59
N ASP A 129 -2.26 1.35 24.35
CA ASP A 129 -1.00 0.78 24.82
C ASP A 129 0.22 1.48 24.19
N THR A 130 0.09 1.92 22.95
CA THR A 130 1.18 2.53 22.18
C THR A 130 1.28 4.05 22.40
N LYS A 131 0.15 4.75 22.47
CA LYS A 131 0.08 6.22 22.51
C LYS A 131 -0.32 6.79 23.86
N GLY A 132 -0.84 5.95 24.78
CA GLY A 132 -1.19 6.34 26.14
C GLY A 132 -2.54 7.08 26.29
N TYR A 133 -3.37 7.12 25.27
CA TYR A 133 -4.71 7.75 25.34
C TYR A 133 -5.73 7.06 24.42
N ASP A 134 -7.02 7.38 24.60
CA ASP A 134 -8.13 6.80 23.84
C ASP A 134 -8.38 7.58 22.51
N PRO A 135 -8.27 6.94 21.33
CA PRO A 135 -8.59 7.59 20.07
C PRO A 135 -10.09 7.66 19.78
N THR A 136 -10.92 6.84 20.46
CA THR A 136 -12.34 6.64 20.12
C THR A 136 -13.13 7.94 20.02
N PRO A 137 -13.00 8.95 20.93
CA PRO A 137 -13.73 10.19 20.83
C PRO A 137 -13.44 11.01 19.57
N TYR A 138 -12.32 10.74 18.90
CA TYR A 138 -11.83 11.54 17.77
C TYR A 138 -12.00 10.86 16.40
N LEU A 139 -12.33 9.56 16.34
CA LEU A 139 -12.33 8.81 15.05
C LEU A 139 -13.30 9.43 14.03
N ALA A 140 -14.43 9.98 14.47
CA ALA A 140 -15.38 10.62 13.57
C ALA A 140 -14.83 11.89 12.91
N SER A 141 -13.89 12.61 13.58
CA SER A 141 -13.27 13.82 13.06
C SER A 141 -12.33 13.55 11.86
N PHE A 142 -11.87 12.32 11.65
CA PHE A 142 -11.06 11.97 10.49
C PHE A 142 -11.77 12.17 9.15
N PHE A 143 -13.08 12.30 9.19
CA PHE A 143 -13.96 12.54 8.04
C PHE A 143 -14.46 13.99 7.94
N THR A 144 -13.94 14.89 8.77
CA THR A 144 -14.32 16.32 8.74
C THR A 144 -13.35 17.14 7.89
N ALA A 145 -13.83 18.25 7.32
CA ALA A 145 -13.02 19.11 6.47
C ALA A 145 -12.02 20.00 7.24
N SER A 146 -12.33 20.32 8.51
CA SER A 146 -11.57 21.29 9.30
C SER A 146 -11.26 20.73 10.70
N PRO A 147 -10.37 19.73 10.81
CA PRO A 147 -10.04 19.15 12.09
C PRO A 147 -9.22 20.13 12.94
N THR A 148 -9.43 20.09 14.25
CA THR A 148 -8.59 20.78 15.23
C THR A 148 -7.17 20.22 15.27
N ILE A 149 -6.21 20.92 15.86
CA ILE A 149 -4.82 20.42 16.04
C ILE A 149 -4.82 19.09 16.80
N GLN A 150 -5.65 18.94 17.83
CA GLN A 150 -5.75 17.69 18.59
C GLN A 150 -6.27 16.53 17.72
N GLU A 151 -7.29 16.78 16.89
CA GLU A 151 -7.82 15.77 15.97
C GLU A 151 -6.81 15.38 14.91
N GLN A 152 -6.03 16.32 14.39
CA GLN A 152 -4.92 16.04 13.45
C GLN A 152 -3.85 15.18 14.13
N ARG A 153 -3.47 15.47 15.38
CA ARG A 153 -2.54 14.65 16.16
C ARG A 153 -3.06 13.22 16.30
N VAL A 154 -4.31 13.05 16.71
CA VAL A 154 -4.93 11.72 16.86
C VAL A 154 -4.95 10.98 15.52
N LYS A 155 -5.21 11.66 14.42
CA LYS A 155 -5.16 11.08 13.08
C LYS A 155 -3.76 10.60 12.72
N ALA A 156 -2.72 11.40 12.95
CA ALA A 156 -1.34 11.00 12.70
C ALA A 156 -0.94 9.77 13.56
N ASP A 157 -1.27 9.79 14.84
CA ASP A 157 -1.02 8.68 15.77
C ASP A 157 -1.78 7.41 15.35
N TYR A 158 -3.00 7.55 14.82
CA TYR A 158 -3.78 6.42 14.32
C TYR A 158 -3.14 5.80 13.05
N TRP A 159 -2.68 6.65 12.11
CA TRP A 159 -1.95 6.19 10.93
C TRP A 159 -0.65 5.49 11.30
N ASP A 160 0.07 5.99 12.30
CA ASP A 160 1.28 5.35 12.80
C ASP A 160 0.99 3.96 13.39
N VAL A 161 -0.07 3.82 14.19
CA VAL A 161 -0.43 2.54 14.81
C VAL A 161 -0.88 1.52 13.77
N TRP A 162 -1.86 1.86 12.91
CA TRP A 162 -2.38 0.88 11.98
C TRP A 162 -1.38 0.49 10.89
N SER A 163 -0.56 1.44 10.40
CA SER A 163 0.47 1.10 9.42
C SER A 163 1.57 0.22 10.03
N SER A 164 1.85 0.37 11.34
CA SER A 164 2.74 -0.53 12.07
C SER A 164 2.16 -1.94 12.21
N LEU A 165 0.86 -2.05 12.55
CA LEU A 165 0.15 -3.33 12.59
C LEU A 165 0.15 -4.00 11.22
N PHE A 166 -0.15 -3.26 10.15
CA PHE A 166 -0.15 -3.78 8.79
C PHE A 166 1.23 -4.32 8.39
N ALA A 167 2.28 -3.54 8.66
CA ALA A 167 3.64 -3.98 8.38
C ALA A 167 4.03 -5.25 9.15
N THR A 168 3.64 -5.36 10.43
CA THR A 168 4.05 -6.47 11.30
C THR A 168 3.15 -7.69 11.18
N HIS A 169 1.85 -7.51 11.04
CA HIS A 169 0.90 -8.63 11.02
C HIS A 169 0.65 -9.18 9.61
N PHE A 170 0.69 -8.34 8.57
CA PHE A 170 0.50 -8.83 7.21
C PHE A 170 1.82 -9.13 6.51
N PHE A 171 2.67 -8.13 6.32
CA PHE A 171 3.89 -8.31 5.53
C PHE A 171 4.93 -9.17 6.25
N LYS A 172 5.22 -8.86 7.52
CA LYS A 172 6.25 -9.58 8.27
C LYS A 172 5.91 -11.06 8.49
N LEU A 173 4.68 -11.40 8.85
CA LEU A 173 4.29 -12.80 9.07
C LEU A 173 4.49 -13.65 7.80
N GLN A 174 4.10 -13.13 6.64
CA GLN A 174 4.33 -13.82 5.36
C GLN A 174 5.82 -13.91 5.04
N ALA A 175 6.57 -12.83 5.26
CA ALA A 175 8.01 -12.80 5.03
C ALA A 175 8.77 -13.75 5.95
N ASP A 176 8.39 -13.83 7.23
CA ASP A 176 8.99 -14.77 8.19
C ASP A 176 8.71 -16.22 7.76
N TRP A 177 7.50 -16.52 7.32
CA TRP A 177 7.18 -17.84 6.80
C TRP A 177 8.01 -18.17 5.54
N CYS A 178 8.13 -17.23 4.62
CA CYS A 178 8.94 -17.39 3.41
C CYS A 178 10.41 -17.67 3.75
N ALA A 179 10.99 -16.86 4.64
CA ALA A 179 12.37 -17.02 5.09
C ALA A 179 12.60 -18.38 5.75
N ALA A 180 11.67 -18.83 6.61
CA ALA A 180 11.73 -20.14 7.26
C ALA A 180 11.62 -21.34 6.27
N ASN A 181 11.19 -21.08 5.04
CA ASN A 181 11.06 -22.09 3.99
C ASN A 181 12.03 -21.88 2.81
N GLY A 182 13.05 -21.03 2.97
CA GLY A 182 14.08 -20.80 1.96
C GLY A 182 13.62 -20.06 0.70
N VAL A 183 12.50 -19.33 0.78
CA VAL A 183 11.92 -18.54 -0.31
C VAL A 183 11.76 -17.08 0.07
N ALA A 184 11.49 -16.20 -0.90
CA ALA A 184 11.27 -14.79 -0.68
C ALA A 184 9.76 -14.44 -0.64
N HIS A 185 9.39 -13.48 0.20
CA HIS A 185 8.17 -12.69 0.00
C HIS A 185 8.52 -11.50 -0.89
N ILE A 186 7.86 -11.43 -2.05
CA ILE A 186 8.07 -10.45 -3.10
C ILE A 186 6.76 -9.69 -3.23
N THR A 187 6.76 -8.37 -3.09
CA THR A 187 5.50 -7.62 -3.20
C THR A 187 5.74 -6.16 -3.51
N HIS A 188 4.75 -5.55 -4.13
CA HIS A 188 4.57 -4.12 -4.27
C HIS A 188 3.27 -3.71 -3.58
N LEU A 189 3.02 -2.42 -3.48
CA LEU A 189 1.81 -1.85 -2.90
C LEU A 189 0.87 -1.33 -4.01
N ASN A 190 -0.20 -0.68 -3.61
CA ASN A 190 -1.12 -0.03 -4.55
C ASN A 190 -0.78 1.47 -4.66
N LYS A 191 -0.77 2.00 -5.88
CA LYS A 191 -0.64 3.46 -6.15
C LYS A 191 0.71 4.08 -5.77
N GLU A 192 1.79 3.35 -5.86
CA GLU A 192 3.14 3.88 -5.54
C GLU A 192 3.53 5.06 -6.43
N HIS A 193 2.99 5.14 -7.64
CA HIS A 193 3.17 6.26 -8.56
C HIS A 193 2.48 7.55 -8.10
N GLU A 194 1.63 7.48 -7.08
CA GLU A 194 0.91 8.59 -6.46
C GLU A 194 0.91 8.40 -4.94
N MET A 195 2.05 8.72 -4.30
CA MET A 195 2.27 8.44 -2.88
C MET A 195 1.17 8.95 -1.93
N PRO A 196 0.52 10.12 -2.14
CA PRO A 196 -0.62 10.51 -1.32
C PRO A 196 -1.78 9.51 -1.34
N ALA A 197 -2.02 8.85 -2.48
CA ALA A 197 -3.01 7.79 -2.58
C ALA A 197 -2.51 6.48 -1.97
N CYS A 198 -1.22 6.16 -2.16
CA CYS A 198 -0.57 5.00 -1.55
C CYS A 198 -0.64 5.07 -0.02
N VAL A 199 -0.24 6.18 0.62
CA VAL A 199 -0.28 6.30 2.08
C VAL A 199 -1.70 6.26 2.65
N LYS A 200 -2.70 6.66 1.88
CA LYS A 200 -4.10 6.54 2.27
C LYS A 200 -4.58 5.09 2.29
N ALA A 201 -4.14 4.28 1.34
CA ALA A 201 -4.55 2.89 1.16
C ALA A 201 -3.66 1.89 1.94
N GLU A 202 -2.37 2.19 2.07
CA GLU A 202 -1.33 1.25 2.53
C GLU A 202 -0.58 1.75 3.77
N GLY A 203 -0.80 2.98 4.19
CA GLY A 203 -0.23 3.58 5.41
C GLY A 203 1.17 4.13 5.25
N ASP A 204 2.17 3.27 5.13
CA ASP A 204 3.57 3.67 5.00
C ASP A 204 4.33 2.67 4.12
N TYR A 205 4.67 3.11 2.92
CA TYR A 205 5.38 2.32 1.92
C TYR A 205 6.70 1.73 2.46
N PHE A 206 7.52 2.57 3.07
CA PHE A 206 8.84 2.15 3.56
C PHE A 206 8.72 1.19 4.74
N ARG A 207 7.81 1.44 5.67
CA ARG A 207 7.54 0.59 6.83
C ARG A 207 7.06 -0.80 6.40
N ALA A 208 6.09 -0.87 5.50
CA ALA A 208 5.54 -2.11 4.99
C ALA A 208 6.62 -2.92 4.26
N LEU A 209 7.24 -2.34 3.25
CA LEU A 209 8.21 -3.04 2.41
C LEU A 209 9.57 -3.29 3.08
N SER A 210 9.89 -2.61 4.20
CA SER A 210 11.04 -2.99 5.02
C SER A 210 10.96 -4.42 5.56
N LYS A 211 9.76 -5.00 5.66
CA LYS A 211 9.53 -6.34 6.22
C LYS A 211 9.71 -7.47 5.23
N VAL A 212 9.59 -7.22 3.93
CA VAL A 212 9.66 -8.25 2.89
C VAL A 212 11.09 -8.48 2.41
N GLN A 213 11.35 -9.62 1.77
CA GLN A 213 12.68 -9.92 1.23
C GLN A 213 12.98 -9.12 -0.03
N ILE A 214 11.99 -8.95 -0.91
CA ILE A 214 12.15 -8.22 -2.17
C ILE A 214 11.04 -7.16 -2.27
N PRO A 215 11.34 -5.89 -1.92
CA PRO A 215 10.42 -4.78 -2.08
C PRO A 215 10.22 -4.44 -3.55
N GLY A 216 9.01 -4.00 -3.91
CA GLY A 216 8.66 -3.75 -5.30
C GLY A 216 7.83 -2.50 -5.54
N VAL A 217 7.63 -2.25 -6.83
CA VAL A 217 6.71 -1.27 -7.39
C VAL A 217 5.93 -1.88 -8.55
N ASP A 218 4.84 -1.23 -8.91
CA ASP A 218 4.02 -1.54 -10.06
C ASP A 218 4.19 -0.45 -11.13
N ALA A 219 4.72 -0.81 -12.32
CA ALA A 219 5.01 0.11 -13.43
C ALA A 219 4.11 -0.20 -14.62
N ILE A 220 2.85 0.17 -14.50
CA ILE A 220 1.75 -0.17 -15.41
C ILE A 220 1.13 1.07 -16.06
N TRP A 221 0.09 0.94 -16.88
CA TRP A 221 -0.74 2.01 -17.46
C TRP A 221 0.01 3.16 -18.12
N ASN A 222 1.15 2.90 -18.75
CA ASN A 222 2.02 3.93 -19.35
C ASN A 222 2.51 5.00 -18.34
N GLN A 223 2.68 4.66 -17.08
CA GLN A 223 3.14 5.59 -16.04
C GLN A 223 4.57 6.10 -16.27
N ILE A 224 5.40 5.31 -16.96
CA ILE A 224 6.77 5.67 -17.30
C ILE A 224 6.82 6.07 -18.78
N TRP A 225 7.07 7.35 -19.04
CA TRP A 225 7.22 7.92 -20.38
C TRP A 225 8.19 9.10 -20.36
N PRO A 226 8.84 9.49 -21.48
CA PRO A 226 9.85 10.56 -21.49
C PRO A 226 9.41 11.89 -20.90
N SER A 227 8.10 12.21 -20.96
CA SER A 227 7.54 13.46 -20.43
C SER A 227 6.92 13.33 -19.04
N THR A 228 6.90 12.13 -18.46
CA THR A 228 6.31 11.93 -17.13
C THR A 228 7.33 12.19 -16.03
N LEU A 229 6.89 12.96 -15.03
CA LEU A 229 7.64 13.16 -13.79
C LEU A 229 7.24 12.05 -12.79
N ASN A 230 8.20 11.24 -12.35
CA ASN A 230 7.96 10.16 -11.40
C ASN A 230 9.21 9.83 -10.58
N ASP A 231 9.00 9.36 -9.37
CA ASP A 231 10.03 8.86 -8.46
C ASP A 231 9.83 7.37 -8.07
N PHE A 232 8.65 6.84 -8.30
CA PHE A 232 8.21 5.58 -7.70
C PHE A 232 9.10 4.35 -8.00
N PRO A 233 9.77 4.19 -9.16
CA PRO A 233 10.70 3.07 -9.32
C PRO A 233 11.89 3.16 -8.34
N LYS A 234 12.32 4.39 -7.98
CA LYS A 234 13.40 4.61 -6.99
C LYS A 234 12.99 4.22 -5.57
N LEU A 235 11.71 4.25 -5.24
CA LEU A 235 11.23 3.91 -3.89
C LEU A 235 11.57 2.46 -3.52
N ALA A 236 11.34 1.50 -4.43
CA ALA A 236 11.65 0.09 -4.17
C ALA A 236 13.15 -0.14 -3.94
N SER A 237 14.00 0.44 -4.78
CA SER A 237 15.45 0.35 -4.62
C SER A 237 15.94 1.08 -3.35
N SER A 238 15.30 2.18 -2.97
CA SER A 238 15.61 2.88 -1.71
C SER A 238 15.32 2.01 -0.49
N VAL A 239 14.16 1.31 -0.46
CA VAL A 239 13.88 0.31 0.59
C VAL A 239 14.94 -0.79 0.58
N ALA A 240 15.28 -1.31 -0.61
CA ALA A 240 16.28 -2.37 -0.71
C ALA A 240 17.65 -1.91 -0.17
N HIS A 241 18.09 -0.72 -0.51
CA HIS A 241 19.37 -0.16 -0.07
C HIS A 241 19.41 0.09 1.44
N VAL A 242 18.40 0.78 1.97
CA VAL A 242 18.34 1.17 3.39
C VAL A 242 18.26 -0.06 4.31
N TYR A 243 17.54 -1.10 3.88
CA TYR A 243 17.32 -2.30 4.70
C TYR A 243 18.17 -3.51 4.27
N GLY A 244 19.17 -3.30 3.40
CA GLY A 244 20.12 -4.34 2.99
C GLY A 244 19.46 -5.51 2.24
N LYS A 245 18.42 -5.25 1.42
CA LYS A 245 17.77 -6.26 0.60
C LYS A 245 18.54 -6.50 -0.70
N PRO A 246 18.59 -7.73 -1.21
CA PRO A 246 19.42 -8.05 -2.39
C PRO A 246 18.82 -7.58 -3.72
N ARG A 247 17.51 -7.36 -3.77
CA ARG A 247 16.77 -7.07 -4.99
C ARG A 247 15.72 -5.99 -4.76
N ALA A 248 15.40 -5.27 -5.84
CA ALA A 248 14.23 -4.42 -5.97
C ALA A 248 13.42 -4.87 -7.18
N PHE A 249 12.14 -5.09 -6.98
CA PHE A 249 11.21 -5.72 -7.92
C PHE A 249 10.38 -4.69 -8.67
N SER A 250 9.99 -5.01 -9.91
CA SER A 250 8.93 -4.32 -10.62
C SER A 250 8.02 -5.29 -11.36
N GLU A 251 6.72 -5.18 -11.13
CA GLU A 251 5.71 -5.60 -12.09
C GLU A 251 5.66 -4.56 -13.20
N SER A 252 5.80 -4.98 -14.44
CA SER A 252 5.88 -4.04 -15.56
C SER A 252 4.93 -4.41 -16.70
N PHE A 253 4.33 -3.37 -17.31
CA PHE A 253 3.52 -3.45 -18.53
C PHE A 253 2.10 -3.98 -18.35
N ALA A 254 1.63 -4.28 -17.15
CA ALA A 254 0.22 -4.63 -16.96
C ALA A 254 -0.70 -3.45 -17.32
N ALA A 255 -1.93 -3.76 -17.71
CA ALA A 255 -3.00 -2.81 -17.97
C ALA A 255 -2.66 -1.67 -18.99
N TYR A 256 -1.70 -1.87 -19.88
CA TYR A 256 -1.45 -0.93 -20.97
C TYR A 256 -2.61 -0.99 -21.97
N HIS A 257 -3.18 0.17 -22.29
CA HIS A 257 -4.25 0.28 -23.30
C HIS A 257 -3.76 -0.06 -24.69
N ILE A 258 -2.51 0.27 -24.99
CA ILE A 258 -1.80 -0.06 -26.24
C ILE A 258 -0.47 -0.64 -25.84
N SER A 259 -0.18 -1.86 -26.28
CA SER A 259 1.11 -2.50 -26.04
C SER A 259 2.26 -1.65 -26.59
N PRO A 260 3.30 -1.39 -25.81
CA PRO A 260 4.46 -0.65 -26.29
C PRO A 260 5.19 -1.45 -27.40
N THR A 261 5.89 -0.79 -28.28
CA THR A 261 6.87 -1.44 -29.18
C THR A 261 8.07 -1.92 -28.36
N ILE A 262 8.89 -2.81 -28.92
CA ILE A 262 10.10 -3.29 -28.23
C ILE A 262 11.04 -2.14 -27.81
N PRO A 263 11.32 -1.13 -28.65
CA PRO A 263 12.10 0.04 -28.23
C PRO A 263 11.47 0.82 -27.07
N GLN A 264 10.15 0.98 -27.08
CA GLN A 264 9.43 1.65 -25.99
C GLN A 264 9.50 0.82 -24.70
N ALA A 265 9.31 -0.50 -24.79
CA ALA A 265 9.45 -1.39 -23.65
C ALA A 265 10.87 -1.36 -23.10
N LYS A 266 11.89 -1.34 -23.97
CA LYS A 266 13.29 -1.19 -23.55
C LYS A 266 13.52 0.13 -22.80
N PHE A 267 12.96 1.26 -23.28
CA PHE A 267 13.03 2.54 -22.57
C PHE A 267 12.46 2.43 -21.15
N VAL A 268 11.30 1.79 -20.98
CA VAL A 268 10.67 1.60 -19.65
C VAL A 268 11.54 0.74 -18.74
N VAL A 269 12.15 -0.32 -19.28
CA VAL A 269 13.09 -1.18 -18.54
C VAL A 269 14.34 -0.40 -18.14
N ASP A 270 14.96 0.34 -19.07
CA ASP A 270 16.17 1.13 -18.81
C ASP A 270 15.93 2.21 -17.76
N HIS A 271 14.77 2.89 -17.84
CA HIS A 271 14.36 3.89 -16.85
C HIS A 271 14.31 3.32 -15.44
N GLN A 272 13.78 2.12 -15.28
CA GLN A 272 13.68 1.44 -14.00
C GLN A 272 15.04 0.91 -13.53
N ILE A 273 15.82 0.30 -14.43
CA ILE A 273 17.17 -0.18 -14.10
C ILE A 273 18.07 0.96 -13.61
N ALA A 274 18.01 2.12 -14.30
CA ALA A 274 18.75 3.32 -13.89
C ALA A 274 18.35 3.84 -12.49
N ARG A 275 17.17 3.45 -12.01
CA ARG A 275 16.66 3.75 -10.66
C ARG A 275 16.84 2.62 -9.66
N GLY A 276 17.60 1.57 -10.04
CA GLY A 276 18.00 0.47 -9.16
C GLY A 276 17.06 -0.73 -9.14
N ILE A 277 16.04 -0.79 -10.01
CA ILE A 277 15.26 -2.02 -10.20
C ILE A 277 16.14 -3.07 -10.87
N ASN A 278 16.20 -4.26 -10.28
CA ASN A 278 17.01 -5.36 -10.76
C ASN A 278 16.31 -6.73 -10.73
N PHE A 279 14.98 -6.71 -10.66
CA PHE A 279 14.14 -7.89 -10.76
C PHE A 279 12.80 -7.51 -11.41
N PHE A 280 12.45 -8.17 -12.52
CA PHE A 280 11.27 -7.81 -13.32
C PHE A 280 10.31 -8.97 -13.48
N GLU A 281 9.02 -8.67 -13.42
CA GLU A 281 7.93 -9.48 -13.92
C GLU A 281 7.25 -8.73 -15.06
N PHE A 282 7.30 -9.28 -16.28
CA PHE A 282 6.71 -8.67 -17.46
C PHE A 282 5.29 -9.19 -17.69
N MET A 283 4.31 -8.30 -17.57
CA MET A 283 2.88 -8.59 -17.67
C MET A 283 2.32 -8.21 -19.05
N PHE A 284 2.91 -8.77 -20.13
CA PHE A 284 2.52 -8.46 -21.52
C PHE A 284 1.27 -9.20 -22.03
N TRP A 285 0.62 -9.95 -21.24
CA TRP A 285 -0.43 -10.90 -21.65
C TRP A 285 -1.84 -10.31 -21.76
N LEU A 286 -1.95 -9.01 -21.98
CA LEU A 286 -3.26 -8.40 -22.22
C LEU A 286 -3.91 -9.06 -23.45
N ALA A 287 -4.90 -9.91 -23.19
CA ALA A 287 -5.68 -10.60 -24.21
C ALA A 287 -6.65 -9.61 -24.86
N GLY A 288 -6.63 -9.54 -26.18
CA GLY A 288 -7.59 -8.79 -26.96
C GLY A 288 -7.08 -8.45 -28.37
N SER A 289 -8.01 -8.28 -29.32
CA SER A 289 -7.71 -8.03 -30.72
C SER A 289 -6.94 -6.72 -30.99
N LYS A 290 -6.86 -5.85 -30.00
CA LYS A 290 -6.14 -4.56 -30.07
C LYS A 290 -4.72 -4.62 -29.49
N HIS A 291 -4.33 -5.74 -28.91
CA HIS A 291 -3.04 -5.90 -28.27
C HIS A 291 -2.12 -6.73 -29.14
N ARG A 292 -0.88 -6.27 -29.27
CA ARG A 292 0.18 -7.02 -29.92
C ARG A 292 0.43 -8.31 -29.13
N ASN A 293 0.57 -9.43 -29.83
CA ASN A 293 0.98 -10.67 -29.18
C ASN A 293 2.48 -10.61 -28.89
N TRP A 294 2.84 -10.18 -27.71
CA TRP A 294 4.23 -10.04 -27.27
C TRP A 294 4.99 -11.37 -27.25
N MET A 295 4.33 -12.46 -26.93
CA MET A 295 4.95 -13.78 -26.86
C MET A 295 5.51 -14.24 -28.20
N SER A 296 4.91 -13.78 -29.29
CA SER A 296 5.34 -14.09 -30.67
C SER A 296 6.16 -12.97 -31.32
N ASP A 297 6.43 -11.84 -30.62
CA ASP A 297 7.26 -10.79 -31.18
C ASP A 297 8.72 -11.22 -31.27
N PRO A 298 9.37 -11.19 -32.43
CA PRO A 298 10.77 -11.57 -32.58
C PRO A 298 11.74 -10.79 -31.69
N GLY A 299 11.38 -9.55 -31.35
CA GLY A 299 12.18 -8.68 -30.48
C GLY A 299 12.12 -9.04 -28.98
N MET A 300 11.10 -9.83 -28.55
CA MET A 300 10.95 -10.21 -27.13
C MET A 300 12.13 -11.02 -26.60
N LYS A 301 12.67 -11.94 -27.41
CA LYS A 301 13.85 -12.69 -27.03
C LYS A 301 15.02 -11.74 -26.71
N GLY A 302 15.27 -10.78 -27.57
CA GLY A 302 16.34 -9.79 -27.39
C GLY A 302 16.11 -8.91 -26.16
N LEU A 303 14.88 -8.47 -25.92
CA LEU A 303 14.50 -7.68 -24.75
C LEU A 303 14.72 -8.49 -23.46
N ASN A 304 14.26 -9.74 -23.41
CA ASN A 304 14.43 -10.62 -22.24
C ASN A 304 15.92 -10.91 -21.97
N GLU A 305 16.69 -11.23 -23.01
CA GLU A 305 18.13 -11.46 -22.85
C GLU A 305 18.88 -10.21 -22.39
N TYR A 306 18.51 -9.03 -22.90
CA TYR A 306 19.03 -7.75 -22.47
C TYR A 306 18.71 -7.49 -21.00
N THR A 307 17.44 -7.59 -20.63
CA THR A 307 16.98 -7.38 -19.25
C THR A 307 17.67 -8.34 -18.29
N ASN A 308 17.75 -9.62 -18.64
CA ASN A 308 18.39 -10.63 -17.80
C ASN A 308 19.89 -10.33 -17.55
N ARG A 309 20.65 -9.99 -18.60
CA ARG A 309 22.08 -9.62 -18.44
C ARG A 309 22.24 -8.36 -17.60
N THR A 310 21.43 -7.33 -17.86
CA THR A 310 21.55 -6.06 -17.17
C THR A 310 21.13 -6.16 -15.71
N THR A 311 20.05 -6.86 -15.40
CA THR A 311 19.61 -7.08 -14.01
C THR A 311 20.58 -7.96 -13.23
N TYR A 312 21.20 -8.95 -13.88
CA TYR A 312 22.29 -9.72 -13.26
C TYR A 312 23.46 -8.81 -12.88
N LEU A 313 23.92 -7.97 -13.81
CA LEU A 313 24.99 -7.02 -13.54
C LEU A 313 24.64 -6.07 -12.40
N MET A 314 23.44 -5.49 -12.44
CA MET A 314 22.93 -4.53 -11.41
C MET A 314 22.62 -5.20 -10.07
N SER A 315 22.64 -6.51 -9.98
CA SER A 315 22.52 -7.25 -8.72
C SER A 315 23.86 -7.52 -8.04
N GLN A 316 24.97 -7.15 -8.69
CA GLN A 316 26.31 -7.31 -8.13
C GLN A 316 26.74 -6.04 -7.41
N GLY A 317 27.59 -6.21 -6.41
CA GLY A 317 28.13 -5.08 -5.67
C GLY A 317 27.19 -4.48 -4.62
N LYS A 318 27.43 -3.24 -4.27
CA LYS A 318 26.64 -2.48 -3.29
C LYS A 318 26.26 -1.12 -3.88
N PRO A 319 25.09 -0.57 -3.54
CA PRO A 319 24.70 0.76 -3.99
C PRO A 319 25.70 1.81 -3.47
N GLY A 320 26.05 2.75 -4.35
CA GLY A 320 26.99 3.84 -4.04
C GLY A 320 26.29 5.16 -3.68
N ALA A 321 25.00 5.15 -3.43
CA ALA A 321 24.23 6.34 -3.08
C ALA A 321 24.80 7.06 -1.87
N ARG A 322 24.96 8.40 -1.98
CA ARG A 322 25.51 9.27 -0.92
C ARG A 322 24.51 10.27 -0.38
N ILE A 323 23.34 10.37 -1.02
CA ILE A 323 22.29 11.29 -0.64
C ILE A 323 21.13 10.49 -0.03
N ALA A 324 20.74 10.85 1.18
CA ALA A 324 19.52 10.36 1.81
C ALA A 324 18.48 11.47 1.82
N MET A 325 17.33 11.23 1.24
CA MET A 325 16.22 12.18 1.25
C MET A 325 15.15 11.71 2.24
N TYR A 326 14.73 12.61 3.13
CA TYR A 326 13.60 12.34 4.02
C TYR A 326 12.31 12.33 3.24
N TYR A 327 11.55 11.22 3.32
CA TYR A 327 10.26 11.10 2.68
C TYR A 327 9.13 11.40 3.69
N PRO A 328 8.36 12.48 3.50
CA PRO A 328 7.46 13.02 4.54
C PRO A 328 6.12 12.30 4.58
N THR A 329 6.10 10.99 4.78
CA THR A 329 4.91 10.14 4.82
C THR A 329 3.89 10.66 5.84
N SER A 330 4.33 11.04 7.04
CA SER A 330 3.44 11.52 8.10
C SER A 330 2.72 12.84 7.76
N THR A 331 3.33 13.67 6.94
CA THR A 331 2.70 14.90 6.43
C THR A 331 1.54 14.58 5.49
N MET A 332 1.72 13.54 4.66
CA MET A 332 0.67 13.05 3.76
C MET A 332 -0.46 12.33 4.51
N TRP A 333 -0.20 11.70 5.66
CA TRP A 333 -1.26 11.14 6.54
C TRP A 333 -2.28 12.22 6.95
N LEU A 334 -1.82 13.45 7.13
CA LEU A 334 -2.65 14.59 7.48
C LEU A 334 -3.37 15.22 6.29
N GLY A 335 -3.10 14.75 5.07
CA GLY A 335 -3.71 15.23 3.84
C GLY A 335 -2.97 16.40 3.17
N ASN A 336 -1.77 16.75 3.64
CA ASN A 336 -0.95 17.73 2.93
C ASN A 336 -0.20 17.04 1.79
N ASN A 337 -0.79 17.06 0.61
CA ASN A 337 -0.30 16.40 -0.58
C ASN A 337 0.66 17.25 -1.42
N GLU A 338 0.77 18.56 -1.16
CA GLU A 338 1.66 19.44 -1.92
C GLU A 338 3.13 19.06 -1.73
N VAL A 339 3.49 18.58 -0.53
CA VAL A 339 4.84 18.10 -0.23
C VAL A 339 5.29 16.98 -1.18
N TYR A 340 4.35 16.19 -1.73
CA TYR A 340 4.69 15.14 -2.70
C TYR A 340 5.22 15.68 -4.02
N LYS A 341 4.66 16.78 -4.51
CA LYS A 341 5.13 17.44 -5.74
C LYS A 341 6.58 17.92 -5.61
N ASP A 342 6.89 18.50 -4.46
CA ASP A 342 8.26 18.97 -4.16
C ASP A 342 9.24 17.79 -4.12
N ILE A 343 8.85 16.69 -3.47
CA ILE A 343 9.67 15.46 -3.38
C ILE A 343 9.92 14.86 -4.76
N VAL A 344 8.89 14.68 -5.58
CA VAL A 344 9.04 14.12 -6.94
C VAL A 344 9.93 15.02 -7.80
N THR A 345 9.76 16.33 -7.70
CA THR A 345 10.57 17.31 -8.43
C THR A 345 12.03 17.23 -8.00
N LEU A 346 12.31 17.24 -6.69
CA LEU A 346 13.67 17.13 -6.17
C LEU A 346 14.31 15.80 -6.56
N THR A 347 13.59 14.68 -6.42
CA THR A 347 14.09 13.36 -6.83
C THR A 347 14.46 13.37 -8.31
N GLN A 348 13.61 13.91 -9.17
CA GLN A 348 13.88 13.99 -10.60
C GLN A 348 15.11 14.84 -10.90
N GLN A 349 15.29 15.95 -10.22
CA GLN A 349 16.49 16.81 -10.37
C GLN A 349 17.76 16.07 -9.96
N LEU A 350 17.75 15.38 -8.82
CA LEU A 350 18.90 14.59 -8.36
C LEU A 350 19.26 13.50 -9.37
N LEU A 351 18.28 12.72 -9.84
CA LEU A 351 18.50 11.66 -10.81
C LEU A 351 18.98 12.19 -12.17
N THR A 352 18.45 13.34 -12.64
CA THR A 352 18.89 13.99 -13.86
C THR A 352 20.36 14.43 -13.81
N HIS A 353 20.82 14.84 -12.62
CA HIS A 353 22.22 15.19 -12.39
C HIS A 353 23.09 14.00 -11.96
N GLN A 354 22.60 12.78 -12.16
CA GLN A 354 23.30 11.52 -11.78
C GLN A 354 23.70 11.49 -10.31
N ARG A 355 22.86 12.04 -9.45
CA ARG A 355 22.98 11.98 -7.98
C ARG A 355 21.98 10.95 -7.47
N ASP A 356 22.55 9.82 -7.08
CA ASP A 356 21.78 8.70 -6.56
C ASP A 356 21.75 8.74 -5.02
#